data_2b17c99d41b9f8127281db672c861b5f
#
_entry.id   2b17c99d41b9f8127281db672c861b5f
#
_cell.length_a   1.000
_cell.length_b   1.000
_cell.length_c   1.000
_cell.angle_alpha   90.00
_cell.angle_beta   90.00
_cell.angle_gamma   90.00
#
_symmetry.space_group_name_H-M   'P 1'
#
loop_
_entity.id
_entity.type
_entity.pdbx_description
1 polymer ?
#
loop_
_entity_poly.entity_id
_entity_poly.type
_entity_poly.pdbx_seq_one_letter_code
_entity_poly.pdbx_strand_id
1 'polypeptide(L)'
;MYDFKREGFPGFPLGQKIEFYERKLPGSRMVVTDLPGTDRSIRTLHSRLALEGSEHSSIACQLGEGDLVSLIEISGADGDKLSFEGLPLAGLSAEELVAQLRERGIAAEVGSVTVELPKLNISFFFFEDVPRTIAWQTSEAF
;
A
#
# COMPACT_ATOMS: atom_id res chain seq x y z
N MET A 1 -11.51 2.77 -13.59
CA MET A 1 -10.13 2.61 -13.13
C MET A 1 -9.92 3.41 -11.84
N TYR A 2 -9.49 2.78 -10.78
CA TYR A 2 -9.22 3.49 -9.54
C TYR A 2 -7.88 4.20 -9.61
N ASP A 3 -7.85 5.49 -9.27
CA ASP A 3 -6.65 6.31 -9.32
C ASP A 3 -6.16 6.63 -7.91
N PHE A 4 -5.01 6.05 -7.53
CA PHE A 4 -4.42 6.28 -6.22
C PHE A 4 -3.72 7.64 -6.19
N LYS A 5 -3.75 8.28 -5.03
CA LYS A 5 -3.16 9.60 -4.82
C LYS A 5 -2.01 9.53 -3.83
N ARG A 6 -1.08 10.47 -3.97
CA ARG A 6 0.08 10.56 -3.06
C ARG A 6 -0.31 10.87 -1.62
N GLU A 7 -1.45 11.52 -1.40
CA GLU A 7 -1.93 11.89 -0.07
C GLU A 7 -2.39 10.69 0.75
N GLY A 8 -2.64 9.56 0.12
CA GLY A 8 -3.09 8.36 0.78
C GLY A 8 -4.39 7.81 0.22
N PHE A 9 -4.97 6.84 0.91
CA PHE A 9 -6.22 6.23 0.52
C PHE A 9 -7.38 6.96 1.22
N PRO A 10 -8.34 7.53 0.45
CA PRO A 10 -9.42 8.34 1.03
C PRO A 10 -10.21 7.58 2.09
N GLY A 11 -10.42 8.21 3.24
CA GLY A 11 -11.13 7.61 4.36
C GLY A 11 -10.26 6.75 5.28
N PHE A 12 -8.99 6.53 4.92
CA PHE A 12 -8.07 5.68 5.69
C PHE A 12 -6.76 6.42 5.96
N PRO A 13 -6.79 7.45 6.83
CA PRO A 13 -5.55 8.16 7.18
C PRO A 13 -4.62 7.27 7.99
N LEU A 14 -3.33 7.57 7.97
CA LEU A 14 -2.38 6.95 8.88
C LEU A 14 -2.49 7.59 10.28
N GLY A 15 -2.05 6.88 11.30
CA GLY A 15 -1.92 7.43 12.65
C GLY A 15 -3.14 7.34 13.53
N GLN A 16 -4.18 6.64 13.12
CA GLN A 16 -5.36 6.40 13.96
C GLN A 16 -5.25 5.05 14.68
N LYS A 17 -6.05 4.86 15.70
CA LYS A 17 -6.16 3.57 16.39
C LYS A 17 -6.91 2.57 15.53
N ILE A 18 -6.68 1.28 15.77
CA ILE A 18 -7.22 0.20 14.96
C ILE A 18 -8.75 0.21 14.88
N GLU A 19 -9.43 0.63 15.94
CA GLU A 19 -10.90 0.69 16.00
C GLU A 19 -11.47 1.61 14.93
N PHE A 20 -10.74 2.65 14.57
CA PHE A 20 -11.14 3.55 13.49
C PHE A 20 -11.29 2.80 12.16
N TYR A 21 -10.35 1.90 11.88
CA TYR A 21 -10.33 1.12 10.64
C TYR A 21 -11.31 -0.05 10.69
N GLU A 22 -11.43 -0.71 11.83
CA GLU A 22 -12.37 -1.81 12.02
C GLU A 22 -13.81 -1.40 11.74
N ARG A 23 -14.20 -0.19 12.13
CA ARG A 23 -15.54 0.33 11.87
C ARG A 23 -15.81 0.53 10.38
N LYS A 24 -14.77 0.81 9.60
CA LYS A 24 -14.89 1.03 8.15
C LYS A 24 -14.78 -0.24 7.34
N LEU A 25 -14.30 -1.31 7.95
CA LEU A 25 -14.01 -2.57 7.28
C LEU A 25 -14.75 -3.73 7.98
N PRO A 26 -16.08 -3.83 7.79
CA PRO A 26 -16.84 -4.94 8.36
C PRO A 26 -16.32 -6.27 7.79
N GLY A 27 -16.18 -7.26 8.66
CA GLY A 27 -15.62 -8.56 8.28
C GLY A 27 -14.11 -8.60 8.23
N SER A 28 -13.43 -7.53 8.63
CA SER A 28 -11.97 -7.50 8.74
C SER A 28 -11.46 -8.46 9.81
N ARG A 29 -10.22 -8.93 9.65
CA ARG A 29 -9.59 -9.87 10.59
C ARG A 29 -8.20 -9.37 10.96
N MET A 30 -7.88 -9.49 12.26
CA MET A 30 -6.55 -9.23 12.76
C MET A 30 -5.67 -10.45 12.54
N VAL A 31 -4.53 -10.26 11.88
CA VAL A 31 -3.51 -11.28 11.69
C VAL A 31 -2.28 -10.88 12.49
N VAL A 32 -1.79 -11.80 13.32
CA VAL A 32 -0.57 -11.60 14.11
C VAL A 32 0.53 -12.46 13.51
N THR A 33 1.63 -11.85 13.13
CA THR A 33 2.78 -12.56 12.56
C THR A 33 3.98 -12.36 13.50
N ASP A 34 4.48 -13.46 14.03
CA ASP A 34 5.67 -13.41 14.88
C ASP A 34 6.93 -13.25 14.02
N LEU A 35 7.83 -12.35 14.44
CA LEU A 35 9.09 -12.16 13.76
C LEU A 35 10.11 -13.17 14.30
N PRO A 36 10.65 -14.07 13.43
CA PRO A 36 11.60 -15.10 13.87
C PRO A 36 12.81 -14.51 14.58
N GLY A 37 13.18 -15.12 15.71
CA GLY A 37 14.35 -14.70 16.48
C GLY A 37 14.16 -13.47 17.33
N THR A 38 12.93 -12.98 17.46
CA THR A 38 12.60 -11.79 18.28
C THR A 38 11.36 -12.06 19.15
N ASP A 39 11.13 -11.19 20.15
CA ASP A 39 9.90 -11.21 20.93
C ASP A 39 8.83 -10.31 20.29
N ARG A 40 9.07 -9.87 19.05
CA ARG A 40 8.18 -8.95 18.36
C ARG A 40 7.22 -9.68 17.46
N SER A 41 6.02 -9.11 17.32
CA SER A 41 5.03 -9.55 16.35
C SER A 41 4.50 -8.34 15.58
N ILE A 42 4.08 -8.60 14.34
CA ILE A 42 3.42 -7.61 13.52
C ILE A 42 1.92 -7.92 13.55
N ARG A 43 1.12 -6.91 13.86
CA ARG A 43 -0.34 -7.03 13.88
C ARG A 43 -0.90 -6.24 12.70
N THR A 44 -1.66 -6.91 11.87
CA THR A 44 -2.20 -6.33 10.65
C THR A 44 -3.67 -6.65 10.52
N LEU A 45 -4.48 -5.64 10.29
CA LEU A 45 -5.91 -5.81 10.01
C LEU A 45 -6.08 -6.01 8.52
N HIS A 46 -6.65 -7.14 8.13
CA HIS A 46 -6.90 -7.49 6.73
C HIS A 46 -8.39 -7.46 6.41
N SER A 47 -8.73 -6.95 5.24
CA SER A 47 -10.10 -6.98 4.74
C SER A 47 -10.12 -7.02 3.22
N ARG A 48 -11.23 -7.50 2.69
CA ARG A 48 -11.53 -7.34 1.27
C ARG A 48 -11.93 -5.89 1.01
N LEU A 49 -11.67 -5.42 -0.19
CA LEU A 49 -11.96 -4.05 -0.58
C LEU A 49 -12.43 -4.05 -2.03
N ALA A 50 -13.59 -3.43 -2.27
CA ALA A 50 -14.07 -3.22 -3.63
C ALA A 50 -13.66 -1.82 -4.08
N LEU A 51 -12.90 -1.76 -5.17
CA LEU A 51 -12.50 -0.51 -5.80
C LEU A 51 -13.16 -0.40 -7.17
N GLU A 52 -13.37 0.81 -7.64
CA GLU A 52 -13.87 1.04 -8.99
C GLU A 52 -12.92 0.41 -10.02
N GLY A 53 -13.42 -0.58 -10.75
CA GLY A 53 -12.63 -1.32 -11.72
C GLY A 53 -11.78 -2.45 -11.13
N SER A 54 -11.85 -2.71 -9.81
CA SER A 54 -11.13 -3.82 -9.16
C SER A 54 -11.92 -4.32 -7.95
N GLU A 55 -12.82 -5.26 -8.19
CA GLU A 55 -13.75 -5.76 -7.16
C GLU A 55 -13.11 -6.74 -6.17
N HIS A 56 -11.93 -7.30 -6.52
CA HIS A 56 -11.25 -8.31 -5.73
C HIS A 56 -9.96 -7.79 -5.11
N SER A 57 -9.97 -6.54 -4.72
CA SER A 57 -8.84 -5.94 -4.02
C SER A 57 -8.88 -6.25 -2.52
N SER A 58 -7.80 -5.97 -1.84
CA SER A 58 -7.70 -6.13 -0.40
C SER A 58 -6.98 -4.93 0.21
N ILE A 59 -7.26 -4.70 1.49
CA ILE A 59 -6.59 -3.67 2.27
C ILE A 59 -5.97 -4.30 3.51
N ALA A 60 -4.77 -3.86 3.85
CA ALA A 60 -4.09 -4.25 5.07
C ALA A 60 -3.66 -2.99 5.83
N CYS A 61 -4.02 -2.93 7.11
CA CYS A 61 -3.65 -1.82 8.00
C CYS A 61 -2.74 -2.36 9.08
N GLN A 62 -1.46 -1.99 9.05
CA GLN A 62 -0.46 -2.50 9.98
C GLN A 62 -0.31 -1.57 11.17
N LEU A 63 -0.37 -2.16 12.38
CA LEU A 63 -0.13 -1.42 13.62
C LEU A 63 1.36 -1.20 13.82
N GLY A 64 1.70 0.00 14.20
CA GLY A 64 3.05 0.39 14.58
C GLY A 64 3.13 0.74 16.05
N GLU A 65 4.04 1.64 16.38
CA GLU A 65 4.28 2.09 17.73
C GLU A 65 3.04 2.76 18.33
N GLY A 66 2.76 2.48 19.62
CA GLY A 66 1.61 3.04 20.30
C GLY A 66 0.26 2.49 19.86
N ASP A 67 0.24 1.37 19.14
CA ASP A 67 -0.97 0.75 18.56
C ASP A 67 -1.69 1.67 17.57
N LEU A 68 -0.94 2.54 16.92
CA LEU A 68 -1.43 3.37 15.82
C LEU A 68 -1.10 2.73 14.47
N VAL A 69 -1.99 2.87 13.51
CA VAL A 69 -1.74 2.33 12.16
C VAL A 69 -0.66 3.16 11.48
N SER A 70 0.45 2.51 11.15
CA SER A 70 1.63 3.14 10.55
C SER A 70 1.80 2.85 9.07
N LEU A 71 1.04 1.87 8.54
CA LEU A 71 1.15 1.47 7.14
C LEU A 71 -0.21 1.00 6.65
N ILE A 72 -0.58 1.42 5.45
CA ILE A 72 -1.78 0.95 4.75
C ILE A 72 -1.35 0.44 3.39
N GLU A 73 -1.71 -0.80 3.08
CA GLU A 73 -1.43 -1.43 1.79
C GLU A 73 -2.73 -1.73 1.07
N ILE A 74 -2.78 -1.40 -0.21
CA ILE A 74 -3.87 -1.81 -1.09
C ILE A 74 -3.28 -2.74 -2.14
N SER A 75 -3.82 -3.96 -2.19
CA SER A 75 -3.41 -4.97 -3.18
C SER A 75 -4.55 -5.21 -4.15
N GLY A 76 -4.25 -5.14 -5.43
CA GLY A 76 -5.22 -5.39 -6.49
C GLY A 76 -5.01 -6.77 -7.11
N ALA A 77 -6.10 -7.49 -7.35
CA ALA A 77 -6.04 -8.74 -8.13
C ALA A 77 -5.83 -8.44 -9.61
N ASP A 78 -6.36 -7.32 -10.07
CA ASP A 78 -6.30 -6.89 -11.45
C ASP A 78 -5.50 -5.58 -11.55
N GLY A 79 -4.17 -5.68 -11.60
CA GLY A 79 -3.29 -4.51 -11.64
C GLY A 79 -3.52 -3.59 -12.84
N ASP A 80 -4.11 -4.11 -13.90
CA ASP A 80 -4.43 -3.36 -15.11
C ASP A 80 -5.56 -2.34 -14.92
N LYS A 81 -6.26 -2.38 -13.78
CA LYS A 81 -7.34 -1.45 -13.46
C LYS A 81 -6.97 -0.42 -12.42
N LEU A 82 -5.68 -0.32 -12.10
CA LEU A 82 -5.18 0.62 -11.11
C LEU A 82 -4.30 1.67 -11.77
N SER A 83 -4.34 2.88 -11.23
CA SER A 83 -3.46 3.96 -11.65
C SER A 83 -2.97 4.75 -10.44
N PHE A 84 -1.93 5.53 -10.64
CA PHE A 84 -1.37 6.40 -9.59
C PHE A 84 -1.13 7.78 -10.20
N GLU A 85 -1.76 8.80 -9.62
CA GLU A 85 -1.66 10.19 -10.10
C GLU A 85 -1.89 10.29 -11.62
N GLY A 86 -2.89 9.56 -12.11
CA GLY A 86 -3.24 9.50 -13.53
C GLY A 86 -2.36 8.61 -14.38
N LEU A 87 -1.36 7.96 -13.79
CA LEU A 87 -0.48 7.04 -14.52
C LEU A 87 -1.01 5.61 -14.40
N PRO A 88 -1.46 4.99 -15.51
CA PRO A 88 -1.87 3.58 -15.48
C PRO A 88 -0.70 2.67 -15.11
N LEU A 89 -0.94 1.74 -14.19
CA LEU A 89 0.11 0.84 -13.70
C LEU A 89 0.24 -0.45 -14.53
N ALA A 90 -0.76 -0.76 -15.32
CA ALA A 90 -0.76 -1.97 -16.13
C ALA A 90 0.41 -2.00 -17.11
N GLY A 91 1.06 -3.15 -17.18
CA GLY A 91 2.12 -3.39 -18.16
C GLY A 91 3.43 -2.64 -17.90
N LEU A 92 3.55 -1.91 -16.79
CA LEU A 92 4.78 -1.21 -16.47
C LEU A 92 5.75 -2.12 -15.71
N SER A 93 7.00 -2.18 -16.16
CA SER A 93 8.08 -2.74 -15.36
C SER A 93 8.48 -1.74 -14.26
N ALA A 94 9.29 -2.19 -13.30
CA ALA A 94 9.79 -1.31 -12.24
C ALA A 94 10.57 -0.13 -12.83
N GLU A 95 11.42 -0.38 -13.81
CA GLU A 95 12.23 0.65 -14.47
C GLU A 95 11.35 1.64 -15.23
N GLU A 96 10.34 1.15 -15.94
CA GLU A 96 9.39 2.00 -16.66
C GLU A 96 8.58 2.87 -15.71
N LEU A 97 8.13 2.30 -14.58
CA LEU A 97 7.40 3.05 -13.57
C LEU A 97 8.27 4.16 -12.99
N VAL A 98 9.53 3.87 -12.65
CA VAL A 98 10.47 4.88 -12.15
C VAL A 98 10.67 5.99 -13.18
N ALA A 99 10.89 5.63 -14.45
CA ALA A 99 11.11 6.62 -15.52
C ALA A 99 9.90 7.55 -15.66
N GLN A 100 8.69 7.00 -15.65
CA GLN A 100 7.48 7.79 -15.81
C GLN A 100 7.18 8.67 -14.58
N LEU A 101 7.46 8.18 -13.38
CA LEU A 101 7.30 8.98 -12.17
C LEU A 101 8.28 10.16 -12.16
N ARG A 102 9.54 9.93 -12.56
CA ARG A 102 10.54 10.98 -12.65
C ARG A 102 10.17 12.06 -13.66
N GLU A 103 9.59 11.67 -14.79
CA GLU A 103 9.08 12.64 -15.79
C GLU A 103 8.00 13.53 -15.21
N ARG A 104 7.27 13.07 -14.21
CA ARG A 104 6.22 13.82 -13.51
C ARG A 104 6.75 14.59 -12.30
N GLY A 105 8.06 14.63 -12.11
CA GLY A 105 8.68 15.33 -10.99
C GLY A 105 8.62 14.59 -9.66
N ILE A 106 8.33 13.29 -9.69
CA ILE A 106 8.26 12.45 -8.49
C ILE A 106 9.54 11.65 -8.35
N ALA A 107 10.28 11.85 -7.26
CA ALA A 107 11.48 11.09 -6.98
C ALA A 107 11.12 9.62 -6.72
N ALA A 108 11.75 8.73 -7.46
CA ALA A 108 11.49 7.30 -7.38
C ALA A 108 12.78 6.51 -7.63
N GLU A 109 12.90 5.35 -6.99
CA GLU A 109 14.05 4.46 -7.15
C GLU A 109 13.62 3.00 -7.08
N VAL A 110 14.36 2.13 -7.77
CA VAL A 110 14.07 0.70 -7.80
C VAL A 110 14.71 0.02 -6.59
N GLY A 111 13.91 -0.74 -5.83
CA GLY A 111 14.39 -1.67 -4.80
C GLY A 111 14.47 -3.10 -5.36
N SER A 112 14.61 -4.10 -4.49
CA SER A 112 14.73 -5.49 -4.93
C SER A 112 13.44 -6.04 -5.55
N VAL A 113 12.29 -5.78 -4.93
CA VAL A 113 10.96 -6.17 -5.42
C VAL A 113 9.99 -5.00 -5.38
N THR A 114 10.51 -3.78 -5.23
CA THR A 114 9.71 -2.58 -5.00
C THR A 114 10.16 -1.43 -5.88
N VAL A 115 9.28 -0.45 -6.02
CA VAL A 115 9.64 0.91 -6.43
C VAL A 115 9.31 1.81 -5.25
N GLU A 116 10.31 2.56 -4.78
CA GLU A 116 10.18 3.42 -3.61
C GLU A 116 10.07 4.89 -4.01
N LEU A 117 9.16 5.60 -3.37
CA LEU A 117 9.03 7.05 -3.48
C LEU A 117 9.42 7.65 -2.12
N PRO A 118 10.72 7.85 -1.86
CA PRO A 118 11.21 8.13 -0.50
C PRO A 118 10.68 9.43 0.10
N LYS A 119 10.42 10.44 -0.73
CA LYS A 119 9.90 11.73 -0.24
C LYS A 119 8.43 11.68 0.12
N LEU A 120 7.70 10.68 -0.36
CA LEU A 120 6.27 10.54 -0.15
C LEU A 120 5.94 9.40 0.82
N ASN A 121 6.94 8.60 1.21
CA ASN A 121 6.76 7.40 2.01
C ASN A 121 5.74 6.44 1.38
N ILE A 122 5.88 6.24 0.07
CA ILE A 122 5.06 5.34 -0.72
C ILE A 122 5.95 4.27 -1.32
N SER A 123 5.45 3.03 -1.35
CA SER A 123 6.13 1.91 -1.99
C SER A 123 5.15 1.19 -2.91
N PHE A 124 5.63 0.77 -4.07
CA PHE A 124 4.90 -0.13 -4.96
C PHE A 124 5.59 -1.49 -4.89
N PHE A 125 4.81 -2.55 -4.66
CA PHE A 125 5.33 -3.90 -4.62
C PHE A 125 4.97 -4.62 -5.91
N PHE A 126 5.96 -5.31 -6.49
CA PHE A 126 5.83 -6.05 -7.72
C PHE A 126 5.75 -7.55 -7.42
N PHE A 127 4.83 -8.23 -8.09
CA PHE A 127 4.73 -9.68 -8.06
C PHE A 127 4.78 -10.17 -9.50
N GLU A 128 5.78 -11.01 -9.80
CA GLU A 128 6.02 -11.51 -11.17
C GLU A 128 6.09 -10.36 -12.20
N ASP A 129 6.86 -9.32 -11.85
CA ASP A 129 7.07 -8.13 -12.69
C ASP A 129 5.80 -7.28 -12.93
N VAL A 130 4.76 -7.50 -12.15
CA VAL A 130 3.52 -6.71 -12.22
C VAL A 130 3.33 -5.93 -10.95
N PRO A 131 3.07 -4.59 -11.02
CA PRO A 131 2.78 -3.81 -9.81
C PRO A 131 1.40 -4.20 -9.28
N ARG A 132 1.36 -4.74 -8.07
CA ARG A 132 0.12 -5.26 -7.48
C ARG A 132 -0.27 -4.59 -6.18
N THR A 133 0.66 -3.93 -5.51
CA THR A 133 0.40 -3.36 -4.18
C THR A 133 0.99 -1.97 -4.12
N ILE A 134 0.21 -1.05 -3.56
CA ILE A 134 0.69 0.27 -3.17
C ILE A 134 0.57 0.38 -1.65
N ALA A 135 1.61 0.93 -1.01
CA ALA A 135 1.63 1.13 0.43
C ALA A 135 1.97 2.57 0.76
N TRP A 136 1.21 3.14 1.68
CA TRP A 136 1.51 4.43 2.32
C TRP A 136 1.94 4.15 3.74
N GLN A 137 2.98 4.82 4.20
CA GLN A 137 3.52 4.56 5.53
C GLN A 137 3.97 5.84 6.20
N THR A 138 4.05 5.82 7.52
CA THR A 138 4.63 6.92 8.27
C THR A 138 6.15 6.85 8.12
N SER A 139 6.84 7.99 8.29
CA SER A 139 8.30 8.04 8.23
C SER A 139 8.98 7.18 9.29
N GLU A 140 8.23 6.75 10.30
CA GLU A 140 8.69 5.96 11.45
C GLU A 140 8.42 4.45 11.28
N ALA A 141 7.85 4.04 10.14
CA ALA A 141 7.46 2.65 9.89
C ALA A 141 8.64 1.72 9.58
N PHE A 142 9.85 2.24 9.54
CA PHE A 142 11.08 1.47 9.26
C PHE A 142 12.01 1.48 10.44
#